data_ca5c98046047a5ecee646426bdd346e0
#
_entry.id   ca5c98046047a5ecee646426bdd346e0
#
_cell.length_a   1.000
_cell.length_b   1.000
_cell.length_c   1.000
_cell.angle_alpha   90.00
_cell.angle_beta   90.00
_cell.angle_gamma   90.00
#
_symmetry.space_group_name_H-M   'P 1'
#
loop_
_entity.id
_entity.type
_entity.pdbx_description
1 polymer ?
#
loop_
_entity_poly.entity_id
_entity_poly.type
_entity_poly.pdbx_seq_one_letter_code
_entity_poly.pdbx_strand_id
1 'polypeptide(L)'
;MHLDVQDLRNFYYRSTLGRAAQASIRGRLRDLWPEATGQTVAGFGFAAPLLRPYLKDARRVMALMPGPQGVMQWPAGMANVSVLCEETAWPIETGHVDRLVLLHGLETSDRPSHLLEECWRVLGPGGRAVFVVPNRSGLWARSDDTPFGFGRPYTLSQVENQLRLHQFTIERHLGALYLPPSQRRFWLRAGPLFERLGDRLPAMLGGGVFLIEVSKQTHIQRGEMTRLKPPNPIRVLEGLSNPMPEPA
;
A
#
# COMPACT_ATOMS: atom_id res chain seq x y z
N MET A 1 -16.60 8.05 7.60
CA MET A 1 -17.61 7.06 8.10
C MET A 1 -16.90 5.74 8.25
N HIS A 2 -16.74 5.25 9.48
CA HIS A 2 -15.96 4.05 9.76
C HIS A 2 -16.89 2.88 10.05
N LEU A 3 -16.49 1.68 9.60
CA LEU A 3 -17.14 0.44 9.97
C LEU A 3 -16.60 -0.02 11.32
N ASP A 4 -17.48 -0.53 12.18
CA ASP A 4 -17.08 -1.11 13.46
C ASP A 4 -16.24 -2.37 13.26
N VAL A 5 -15.22 -2.55 14.10
CA VAL A 5 -14.29 -3.68 14.05
C VAL A 5 -15.00 -5.03 14.22
N GLN A 6 -16.12 -5.09 14.96
CA GLN A 6 -16.88 -6.32 15.17
C GLN A 6 -17.66 -6.71 13.90
N ASP A 7 -18.21 -5.73 13.18
CA ASP A 7 -18.91 -5.97 11.91
C ASP A 7 -17.92 -6.47 10.86
N LEU A 8 -16.75 -5.84 10.74
CA LEU A 8 -15.66 -6.28 9.88
C LEU A 8 -15.18 -7.68 10.24
N ARG A 9 -15.01 -7.96 11.54
CA ARG A 9 -14.64 -9.29 12.04
C ARG A 9 -15.70 -10.34 11.69
N ASN A 10 -16.98 -10.04 11.90
CA ASN A 10 -18.08 -10.94 11.57
C ASN A 10 -18.12 -11.21 10.06
N PHE A 11 -17.97 -10.16 9.24
CA PHE A 11 -17.91 -10.33 7.79
C PHE A 11 -16.75 -11.24 7.37
N TYR A 12 -15.51 -10.88 7.69
CA TYR A 12 -14.33 -11.57 7.17
C TYR A 12 -14.08 -12.95 7.76
N TYR A 13 -14.43 -13.18 9.01
CA TYR A 13 -14.11 -14.46 9.68
C TYR A 13 -15.31 -15.40 9.88
N ARG A 14 -16.55 -14.88 9.92
CA ARG A 14 -17.73 -15.68 10.17
C ARG A 14 -18.61 -15.90 8.95
N SER A 15 -18.74 -14.93 8.04
CA SER A 15 -19.54 -15.09 6.83
C SER A 15 -18.80 -15.90 5.74
N THR A 16 -19.54 -16.67 4.95
CA THR A 16 -18.98 -17.42 3.83
C THR A 16 -18.53 -16.49 2.71
N LEU A 17 -19.33 -15.43 2.46
CA LEU A 17 -19.01 -14.41 1.46
C LEU A 17 -17.74 -13.65 1.84
N GLY A 18 -17.58 -13.23 3.08
CA GLY A 18 -16.41 -12.51 3.56
C GLY A 18 -15.14 -13.36 3.51
N ARG A 19 -15.23 -14.66 3.85
CA ARG A 19 -14.09 -15.58 3.69
C ARG A 19 -13.69 -15.76 2.22
N ALA A 20 -14.66 -15.82 1.32
CA ALA A 20 -14.38 -15.86 -0.13
C ALA A 20 -13.73 -14.55 -0.61
N ALA A 21 -14.26 -13.40 -0.19
CA ALA A 21 -13.67 -12.10 -0.51
C ALA A 21 -12.24 -11.96 0.02
N GLN A 22 -12.01 -12.35 1.28
CA GLN A 22 -10.67 -12.40 1.86
C GLN A 22 -9.71 -13.28 1.05
N ALA A 23 -10.15 -14.47 0.66
CA ALA A 23 -9.33 -15.42 -0.09
C ALA A 23 -8.94 -14.86 -1.47
N SER A 24 -9.89 -14.24 -2.19
CA SER A 24 -9.67 -13.61 -3.48
C SER A 24 -8.65 -12.45 -3.35
N ILE A 25 -8.90 -11.48 -2.49
CA ILE A 25 -8.00 -10.33 -2.30
C ILE A 25 -6.60 -10.78 -1.84
N ARG A 26 -6.53 -11.72 -0.89
CA ARG A 26 -5.25 -12.26 -0.41
C ARG A 26 -4.51 -13.03 -1.49
N GLY A 27 -5.21 -13.73 -2.38
CA GLY A 27 -4.61 -14.34 -3.57
C GLY A 27 -3.90 -13.31 -4.42
N ARG A 28 -4.57 -12.22 -4.78
CA ARG A 28 -3.99 -11.12 -5.53
C ARG A 28 -2.84 -10.42 -4.84
N LEU A 29 -2.93 -10.24 -3.53
CA LEU A 29 -1.82 -9.68 -2.76
C LEU A 29 -0.59 -10.59 -2.80
N ARG A 30 -0.77 -11.92 -2.77
CA ARG A 30 0.33 -12.88 -2.93
C ARG A 30 0.92 -12.91 -4.34
N ASP A 31 0.13 -12.63 -5.37
CA ASP A 31 0.63 -12.47 -6.74
C ASP A 31 1.56 -11.23 -6.85
N LEU A 32 1.27 -10.17 -6.07
CA LEU A 32 2.13 -9.01 -5.96
C LEU A 32 3.35 -9.26 -5.06
N TRP A 33 3.12 -9.85 -3.89
CA TRP A 33 4.12 -10.11 -2.85
C TRP A 33 4.05 -11.59 -2.40
N PRO A 34 4.76 -12.49 -3.08
CA PRO A 34 4.76 -13.91 -2.72
C PRO A 34 5.29 -14.16 -1.31
N GLU A 35 6.26 -13.36 -0.88
CA GLU A 35 6.92 -13.42 0.42
C GLU A 35 7.33 -12.03 0.91
N ALA A 36 7.64 -11.93 2.21
CA ALA A 36 8.15 -10.72 2.83
C ALA A 36 9.28 -11.04 3.84
N THR A 37 10.13 -12.00 3.50
CA THR A 37 11.21 -12.50 4.36
C THR A 37 12.14 -11.35 4.79
N GLY A 38 12.33 -11.20 6.11
CA GLY A 38 13.18 -10.17 6.69
C GLY A 38 12.63 -8.73 6.61
N GLN A 39 11.44 -8.53 6.06
CA GLN A 39 10.81 -7.21 5.87
C GLN A 39 9.89 -6.84 7.03
N THR A 40 9.70 -5.55 7.24
CA THR A 40 8.67 -5.00 8.13
C THR A 40 7.39 -4.78 7.32
N VAL A 41 6.33 -5.51 7.68
CA VAL A 41 5.02 -5.46 7.03
C VAL A 41 4.03 -4.76 7.96
N ALA A 42 3.40 -3.71 7.49
CA ALA A 42 2.31 -3.03 8.19
C ALA A 42 1.01 -3.13 7.41
N GLY A 43 -0.10 -3.17 8.12
CA GLY A 43 -1.42 -3.04 7.53
C GLY A 43 -2.21 -1.95 8.22
N PHE A 44 -3.00 -1.18 7.49
CA PHE A 44 -3.86 -0.15 8.03
C PHE A 44 -5.33 -0.39 7.70
N GLY A 45 -6.22 0.06 8.57
CA GLY A 45 -7.65 -0.21 8.50
C GLY A 45 -7.97 -1.62 8.95
N PHE A 46 -8.69 -2.39 8.15
CA PHE A 46 -8.95 -3.80 8.45
C PHE A 46 -8.06 -4.75 7.61
N ALA A 47 -6.76 -4.44 7.50
CA ALA A 47 -5.83 -5.24 6.70
C ALA A 47 -5.41 -6.57 7.36
N ALA A 48 -5.68 -6.78 8.64
CA ALA A 48 -5.33 -7.99 9.40
C ALA A 48 -5.60 -9.31 8.65
N PRO A 49 -6.76 -9.53 7.96
CA PRO A 49 -7.00 -10.75 7.21
C PRO A 49 -5.98 -11.02 6.09
N LEU A 50 -5.38 -9.98 5.55
CA LEU A 50 -4.43 -10.05 4.43
C LEU A 50 -2.99 -10.28 4.91
N LEU A 51 -2.66 -9.91 6.15
CA LEU A 51 -1.32 -9.98 6.70
C LEU A 51 -0.91 -11.39 7.17
N ARG A 52 -1.88 -12.30 7.34
CA ARG A 52 -1.62 -13.63 7.90
C ARG A 52 -0.49 -14.43 7.21
N PRO A 53 -0.33 -14.39 5.88
CA PRO A 53 0.77 -15.11 5.21
C PRO A 53 2.17 -14.67 5.65
N TYR A 54 2.31 -13.40 6.04
CA TYR A 54 3.60 -12.79 6.35
C TYR A 54 4.03 -12.96 7.83
N LEU A 55 3.15 -13.46 8.70
CA LEU A 55 3.45 -13.64 10.14
C LEU A 55 4.63 -14.58 10.39
N LYS A 56 4.90 -15.50 9.48
CA LYS A 56 5.93 -16.54 9.65
C LYS A 56 7.33 -16.03 9.27
N ASP A 57 7.42 -15.29 8.17
CA ASP A 57 8.70 -15.03 7.50
C ASP A 57 9.11 -13.55 7.55
N ALA A 58 8.18 -12.64 7.83
CA ALA A 58 8.49 -11.23 7.99
C ALA A 58 9.26 -10.96 9.29
N ARG A 59 10.18 -9.99 9.27
CA ARG A 59 10.89 -9.52 10.47
C ARG A 59 9.92 -8.97 11.51
N ARG A 60 8.90 -8.25 11.08
CA ARG A 60 7.85 -7.68 11.93
C ARG A 60 6.55 -7.54 11.14
N VAL A 61 5.44 -7.83 11.79
CA VAL A 61 4.10 -7.57 11.26
C VAL A 61 3.34 -6.69 12.25
N MET A 62 2.66 -5.67 11.76
CA MET A 62 1.84 -4.74 12.54
C MET A 62 0.49 -4.54 11.87
N ALA A 63 -0.60 -4.59 12.65
CA ALA A 63 -1.95 -4.27 12.19
C ALA A 63 -2.43 -2.99 12.87
N LEU A 64 -2.37 -1.88 12.14
CA LEU A 64 -2.79 -0.56 12.60
C LEU A 64 -4.29 -0.41 12.38
N MET A 65 -5.02 -0.18 13.45
CA MET A 65 -6.48 -0.05 13.42
C MET A 65 -6.87 1.37 13.84
N PRO A 66 -7.57 2.12 12.99
CA PRO A 66 -7.94 3.50 13.31
C PRO A 66 -8.94 3.56 14.45
N GLY A 67 -8.80 4.56 15.33
CA GLY A 67 -9.63 4.75 16.52
C GLY A 67 -11.14 4.65 16.26
N PRO A 68 -11.69 5.33 15.25
CA PRO A 68 -13.12 5.27 14.94
C PRO A 68 -13.63 3.88 14.51
N GLN A 69 -12.77 3.01 13.98
CA GLN A 69 -13.09 1.61 13.67
C GLN A 69 -13.06 0.74 14.92
N GLY A 70 -12.20 1.05 15.88
CA GLY A 70 -11.90 0.21 17.02
C GLY A 70 -10.80 -0.82 16.73
N VAL A 71 -10.37 -1.54 17.78
CA VAL A 71 -9.28 -2.50 17.73
C VAL A 71 -9.74 -3.88 18.18
N MET A 72 -9.18 -4.92 17.57
CA MET A 72 -9.30 -6.31 18.03
C MET A 72 -7.93 -6.93 18.22
N GLN A 73 -7.81 -7.85 19.18
CA GLN A 73 -6.61 -8.67 19.30
C GLN A 73 -6.44 -9.55 18.05
N TRP A 74 -5.25 -9.47 17.45
CA TRP A 74 -4.89 -10.27 16.28
C TRP A 74 -3.37 -10.52 16.25
N PRO A 75 -2.91 -11.69 15.79
CA PRO A 75 -3.68 -12.86 15.36
C PRO A 75 -4.22 -13.68 16.54
N ALA A 76 -5.31 -14.40 16.33
CA ALA A 76 -5.86 -15.28 17.36
C ALA A 76 -4.88 -16.42 17.69
N GLY A 77 -4.66 -16.66 18.99
CA GLY A 77 -3.79 -17.74 19.48
C GLY A 77 -2.27 -17.45 19.40
N MET A 78 -1.88 -16.23 19.07
CA MET A 78 -0.48 -15.78 19.01
C MET A 78 -0.31 -14.46 19.77
N ALA A 79 0.92 -13.97 19.90
CA ALA A 79 1.19 -12.64 20.44
C ALA A 79 0.47 -11.56 19.61
N ASN A 80 -0.15 -10.60 20.31
CA ASN A 80 -0.90 -9.52 19.67
C ASN A 80 0.04 -8.60 18.88
N VAL A 81 -0.32 -8.32 17.63
CA VAL A 81 0.38 -7.35 16.76
C VAL A 81 -0.53 -6.22 16.29
N SER A 82 -1.74 -6.14 16.86
CA SER A 82 -2.68 -5.06 16.58
C SER A 82 -2.40 -3.84 17.43
N VAL A 83 -2.47 -2.67 16.83
CA VAL A 83 -2.25 -1.38 17.47
C VAL A 83 -3.42 -0.46 17.12
N LEU A 84 -4.06 0.11 18.14
CA LEU A 84 -5.01 1.21 17.96
C LEU A 84 -4.21 2.49 17.69
N CYS A 85 -4.54 3.22 16.63
CA CYS A 85 -3.83 4.45 16.30
C CYS A 85 -4.77 5.52 15.76
N GLU A 86 -4.30 6.75 15.75
CA GLU A 86 -4.93 7.82 15.00
C GLU A 86 -4.77 7.57 13.50
N GLU A 87 -5.72 8.04 12.69
CA GLU A 87 -5.71 7.84 11.25
C GLU A 87 -4.47 8.45 10.57
N THR A 88 -4.03 9.59 11.09
CA THR A 88 -2.98 10.43 10.49
C THR A 88 -1.73 10.56 11.35
N ALA A 89 -1.61 9.75 12.40
CA ALA A 89 -0.46 9.75 13.30
C ALA A 89 -0.18 8.31 13.80
N TRP A 90 0.63 7.58 13.06
CA TRP A 90 0.94 6.19 13.39
C TRP A 90 2.15 6.09 14.31
N PRO A 91 2.12 5.19 15.31
CA PRO A 91 3.23 4.96 16.22
C PRO A 91 4.38 4.18 15.54
N ILE A 92 4.80 4.66 14.40
CA ILE A 92 5.89 4.09 13.59
C ILE A 92 6.83 5.21 13.19
N GLU A 93 8.11 4.98 13.33
CA GLU A 93 9.14 5.91 12.88
C GLU A 93 9.15 6.06 11.37
N THR A 94 9.61 7.23 10.90
CA THR A 94 9.72 7.52 9.48
C THR A 94 10.66 6.54 8.78
N GLY A 95 10.21 5.96 7.68
CA GLY A 95 11.05 5.11 6.85
C GLY A 95 11.25 3.67 7.35
N HIS A 96 10.42 3.18 8.28
CA HIS A 96 10.61 1.86 8.90
C HIS A 96 9.76 0.72 8.32
N VAL A 97 8.88 1.01 7.37
CA VAL A 97 7.99 0.01 6.75
C VAL A 97 8.48 -0.34 5.35
N ASP A 98 8.68 -1.62 5.08
CA ASP A 98 9.06 -2.12 3.76
C ASP A 98 7.82 -2.43 2.90
N ARG A 99 6.76 -2.94 3.53
CA ARG A 99 5.49 -3.31 2.88
C ARG A 99 4.30 -2.78 3.67
N LEU A 100 3.43 -2.04 3.01
CA LEU A 100 2.22 -1.47 3.61
C LEU A 100 0.98 -1.92 2.86
N VAL A 101 -0.03 -2.44 3.55
CA VAL A 101 -1.32 -2.85 2.97
C VAL A 101 -2.44 -2.04 3.60
N LEU A 102 -3.27 -1.41 2.78
CA LEU A 102 -4.50 -0.76 3.24
C LEU A 102 -5.73 -1.56 2.78
N LEU A 103 -6.63 -1.84 3.70
CA LEU A 103 -7.96 -2.41 3.43
C LEU A 103 -8.97 -1.71 4.32
N HIS A 104 -10.04 -1.18 3.74
CA HIS A 104 -11.02 -0.34 4.45
C HIS A 104 -10.35 0.82 5.22
N GLY A 105 -9.39 1.49 4.56
CA GLY A 105 -8.67 2.60 5.11
C GLY A 105 -8.84 3.88 4.29
N LEU A 106 -8.54 3.82 2.98
CA LEU A 106 -8.56 5.01 2.13
C LEU A 106 -9.99 5.47 1.84
N GLU A 107 -10.90 4.56 1.50
CA GLU A 107 -12.30 4.87 1.18
C GLU A 107 -13.12 5.31 2.39
N THR A 108 -12.71 4.92 3.59
CA THR A 108 -13.39 5.28 4.85
C THR A 108 -12.77 6.48 5.54
N SER A 109 -11.61 6.93 5.09
CA SER A 109 -10.86 8.04 5.66
C SER A 109 -11.63 9.35 5.57
N ASP A 110 -11.64 10.11 6.67
CA ASP A 110 -12.15 11.48 6.70
C ASP A 110 -11.12 12.48 6.18
N ARG A 111 -9.82 12.10 6.21
CA ARG A 111 -8.68 12.93 5.77
C ARG A 111 -7.74 12.16 4.85
N PRO A 112 -8.20 11.75 3.64
CA PRO A 112 -7.42 10.86 2.78
C PRO A 112 -6.05 11.41 2.38
N SER A 113 -5.90 12.73 2.22
CA SER A 113 -4.60 13.34 1.92
C SER A 113 -3.60 13.16 3.05
N HIS A 114 -3.99 13.44 4.30
CA HIS A 114 -3.11 13.24 5.45
C HIS A 114 -2.80 11.75 5.69
N LEU A 115 -3.76 10.86 5.43
CA LEU A 115 -3.52 9.42 5.48
C LEU A 115 -2.45 9.01 4.46
N LEU A 116 -2.49 9.53 3.23
CA LEU A 116 -1.50 9.24 2.21
C LEU A 116 -0.12 9.82 2.55
N GLU A 117 -0.06 11.01 3.15
CA GLU A 117 1.18 11.58 3.70
C GLU A 117 1.78 10.69 4.77
N GLU A 118 0.94 10.15 5.67
CA GLU A 118 1.37 9.24 6.72
C GLU A 118 1.86 7.90 6.16
N CYS A 119 1.16 7.35 5.17
CA CYS A 119 1.64 6.17 4.42
C CYS A 119 3.01 6.42 3.80
N TRP A 120 3.18 7.59 3.17
CA TRP A 120 4.46 7.97 2.56
C TRP A 120 5.57 8.14 3.62
N ARG A 121 5.25 8.76 4.75
CA ARG A 121 6.19 8.98 5.85
C ARG A 121 6.77 7.67 6.39
N VAL A 122 5.91 6.70 6.69
CA VAL A 122 6.35 5.44 7.31
C VAL A 122 7.08 4.50 6.36
N LEU A 123 6.82 4.59 5.05
CA LEU A 123 7.51 3.77 4.05
C LEU A 123 9.00 4.15 3.96
N GLY A 124 9.85 3.15 3.99
CA GLY A 124 11.29 3.28 3.77
C GLY A 124 11.65 3.55 2.31
N PRO A 125 12.93 3.85 2.03
CA PRO A 125 13.43 3.92 0.66
C PRO A 125 13.17 2.60 -0.08
N GLY A 126 12.51 2.67 -1.25
CA GLY A 126 12.10 1.47 -2.00
C GLY A 126 10.94 0.69 -1.37
N GLY A 127 10.36 1.20 -0.29
CA GLY A 127 9.16 0.64 0.33
C GLY A 127 7.97 0.67 -0.63
N ARG A 128 7.09 -0.33 -0.52
CA ARG A 128 5.92 -0.47 -1.39
C ARG A 128 4.63 -0.51 -0.58
N ALA A 129 3.58 0.03 -1.15
CA ALA A 129 2.24 -0.09 -0.57
C ALA A 129 1.26 -0.73 -1.56
N VAL A 130 0.27 -1.44 -1.03
CA VAL A 130 -0.90 -1.91 -1.79
C VAL A 130 -2.15 -1.30 -1.18
N PHE A 131 -2.84 -0.51 -1.97
CA PHE A 131 -4.14 0.06 -1.64
C PHE A 131 -5.23 -0.84 -2.20
N VAL A 132 -6.06 -1.42 -1.32
CA VAL A 132 -7.23 -2.19 -1.70
C VAL A 132 -8.44 -1.29 -1.55
N VAL A 133 -9.02 -0.85 -2.67
CA VAL A 133 -10.13 0.12 -2.69
C VAL A 133 -11.32 -0.41 -3.49
N PRO A 134 -12.57 -0.17 -3.04
CA PRO A 134 -13.76 -0.55 -3.78
C PRO A 134 -13.83 0.15 -5.14
N ASN A 135 -14.11 -0.62 -6.19
CA ASN A 135 -14.35 -0.10 -7.52
C ASN A 135 -15.75 0.53 -7.59
N ARG A 136 -15.81 1.84 -7.82
CA ARG A 136 -17.06 2.60 -7.91
C ARG A 136 -18.06 2.03 -8.92
N SER A 137 -17.58 1.45 -10.00
CA SER A 137 -18.40 0.82 -11.03
C SER A 137 -18.79 -0.62 -10.72
N GLY A 138 -18.15 -1.23 -9.71
CA GLY A 138 -18.35 -2.62 -9.32
C GLY A 138 -19.63 -2.85 -8.52
N LEU A 139 -20.11 -4.10 -8.53
CA LEU A 139 -21.31 -4.49 -7.78
C LEU A 139 -21.07 -4.45 -6.26
N TRP A 140 -19.86 -4.67 -5.79
CA TRP A 140 -19.51 -4.67 -4.38
C TRP A 140 -19.64 -3.28 -3.74
N ALA A 141 -19.28 -2.23 -4.48
CA ALA A 141 -19.42 -0.85 -4.00
C ALA A 141 -20.88 -0.35 -3.93
N ARG A 142 -21.83 -1.13 -4.45
CA ARG A 142 -23.27 -0.83 -4.45
C ARG A 142 -24.05 -1.70 -3.48
N SER A 143 -23.37 -2.56 -2.75
CA SER A 143 -24.02 -3.52 -1.82
C SER A 143 -23.82 -3.04 -0.39
N ASP A 144 -24.91 -2.59 0.23
CA ASP A 144 -24.93 -2.17 1.64
C ASP A 144 -24.72 -3.35 2.60
N ASP A 145 -24.87 -4.59 2.11
CA ASP A 145 -24.68 -5.82 2.89
C ASP A 145 -23.20 -6.20 3.07
N THR A 146 -22.28 -5.44 2.47
CA THR A 146 -20.85 -5.73 2.54
C THR A 146 -20.04 -4.50 2.94
N PRO A 147 -18.89 -4.68 3.60
CA PRO A 147 -18.01 -3.56 3.94
C PRO A 147 -17.57 -2.71 2.76
N PHE A 148 -17.58 -3.25 1.55
CA PHE A 148 -17.16 -2.55 0.33
C PHE A 148 -18.17 -1.53 -0.19
N GLY A 149 -19.43 -1.57 0.28
CA GLY A 149 -20.45 -0.56 -0.03
C GLY A 149 -20.33 0.70 0.85
N PHE A 150 -19.52 0.65 1.91
CA PHE A 150 -19.34 1.79 2.81
C PHE A 150 -18.19 2.71 2.37
N GLY A 151 -18.27 3.97 2.76
CA GLY A 151 -17.25 4.96 2.46
C GLY A 151 -17.39 5.55 1.06
N ARG A 152 -16.27 5.97 0.49
CA ARG A 152 -16.19 6.66 -0.81
C ARG A 152 -15.49 5.77 -1.83
N PRO A 153 -16.22 5.00 -2.65
CA PRO A 153 -15.60 4.18 -3.67
C PRO A 153 -14.92 5.05 -4.75
N TYR A 154 -13.81 4.56 -5.29
CA TYR A 154 -13.01 5.26 -6.27
C TYR A 154 -13.17 4.68 -7.68
N THR A 155 -13.01 5.52 -8.71
CA THR A 155 -12.58 5.04 -10.01
C THR A 155 -11.08 4.82 -10.02
N LEU A 156 -10.56 3.96 -10.89
CA LEU A 156 -9.12 3.70 -10.98
C LEU A 156 -8.33 5.00 -11.18
N SER A 157 -8.77 5.85 -12.11
CA SER A 157 -8.11 7.14 -12.38
C SER A 157 -8.12 8.11 -11.19
N GLN A 158 -9.19 8.11 -10.40
CA GLN A 158 -9.27 8.96 -9.20
C GLN A 158 -8.23 8.55 -8.16
N VAL A 159 -8.14 7.25 -7.85
CA VAL A 159 -7.17 6.80 -6.85
C VAL A 159 -5.74 6.94 -7.35
N GLU A 160 -5.46 6.62 -8.62
CA GLU A 160 -4.13 6.83 -9.20
C GLU A 160 -3.68 8.29 -9.16
N ASN A 161 -4.58 9.22 -9.51
CA ASN A 161 -4.27 10.66 -9.44
C ASN A 161 -3.96 11.10 -8.00
N GLN A 162 -4.74 10.64 -7.02
CA GLN A 162 -4.44 10.93 -5.62
C GLN A 162 -3.09 10.39 -5.17
N LEU A 163 -2.76 9.16 -5.54
CA LEU A 163 -1.48 8.53 -5.21
C LEU A 163 -0.30 9.29 -5.83
N ARG A 164 -0.41 9.70 -7.10
CA ARG A 164 0.64 10.51 -7.77
C ARG A 164 0.82 11.88 -7.12
N LEU A 165 -0.25 12.55 -6.71
CA LEU A 165 -0.19 13.83 -6.00
C LEU A 165 0.58 13.71 -4.66
N HIS A 166 0.56 12.54 -4.02
CA HIS A 166 1.29 12.25 -2.78
C HIS A 166 2.62 11.53 -3.04
N GLN A 167 3.22 11.72 -4.22
CA GLN A 167 4.57 11.26 -4.58
C GLN A 167 4.73 9.73 -4.60
N PHE A 168 3.66 9.01 -4.87
CA PHE A 168 3.73 7.58 -5.14
C PHE A 168 3.87 7.31 -6.64
N THR A 169 4.74 6.36 -6.97
CA THR A 169 4.81 5.77 -8.32
C THR A 169 3.91 4.56 -8.40
N ILE A 170 3.01 4.55 -9.38
CA ILE A 170 2.17 3.39 -9.64
C ILE A 170 3.02 2.31 -10.31
N GLU A 171 3.09 1.14 -9.70
CA GLU A 171 3.85 -0.01 -10.22
C GLU A 171 2.93 -0.96 -10.99
N ARG A 172 1.86 -1.40 -10.34
CA ARG A 172 0.90 -2.36 -10.91
C ARG A 172 -0.50 -2.12 -10.35
N HIS A 173 -1.49 -2.56 -11.07
CA HIS A 173 -2.85 -2.67 -10.56
C HIS A 173 -3.47 -4.01 -10.95
N LEU A 174 -4.20 -4.61 -10.03
CA LEU A 174 -4.94 -5.85 -10.21
C LEU A 174 -6.40 -5.64 -9.81
N GLY A 175 -7.28 -6.40 -10.42
CA GLY A 175 -8.67 -6.50 -9.98
C GLY A 175 -8.89 -7.73 -9.11
N ALA A 176 -9.87 -7.68 -8.21
CA ALA A 176 -10.38 -8.83 -7.49
C ALA A 176 -11.90 -8.71 -7.30
N LEU A 177 -12.53 -9.78 -6.79
CA LEU A 177 -13.97 -9.83 -6.55
C LEU A 177 -14.79 -9.69 -7.84
N TYR A 178 -14.49 -10.48 -8.84
CA TYR A 178 -15.22 -10.50 -10.11
C TYR A 178 -16.64 -11.10 -10.02
N LEU A 179 -16.94 -11.76 -8.92
CA LEU A 179 -18.27 -12.28 -8.62
C LEU A 179 -19.16 -11.23 -7.99
N PRO A 180 -20.50 -11.33 -8.19
CA PRO A 180 -21.44 -10.51 -7.43
C PRO A 180 -21.37 -10.82 -5.93
N PRO A 181 -21.64 -9.85 -5.03
CA PRO A 181 -21.68 -10.05 -3.59
C PRO A 181 -22.94 -10.84 -3.19
N SER A 182 -22.90 -12.14 -3.40
CA SER A 182 -24.05 -13.02 -3.16
C SER A 182 -23.67 -14.20 -2.26
N GLN A 183 -24.51 -14.48 -1.27
CA GLN A 183 -24.34 -15.64 -0.38
C GLN A 183 -24.82 -16.95 -1.02
N ARG A 184 -25.34 -16.95 -2.25
CA ARG A 184 -25.82 -18.16 -2.94
C ARG A 184 -24.64 -19.11 -3.21
N ARG A 185 -24.79 -20.37 -2.80
CA ARG A 185 -23.75 -21.42 -2.92
C ARG A 185 -23.18 -21.58 -4.35
N PHE A 186 -24.03 -21.36 -5.34
CA PHE A 186 -23.63 -21.44 -6.76
C PHE A 186 -22.49 -20.44 -7.06
N TRP A 187 -22.68 -19.16 -6.71
CA TRP A 187 -21.67 -18.11 -6.94
C TRP A 187 -20.39 -18.34 -6.16
N LEU A 188 -20.53 -18.81 -4.90
CA LEU A 188 -19.36 -19.09 -4.06
C LEU A 188 -18.51 -20.25 -4.59
N ARG A 189 -19.14 -21.27 -5.21
CA ARG A 189 -18.41 -22.37 -5.87
C ARG A 189 -17.78 -21.96 -7.19
N ALA A 190 -18.40 -21.05 -7.94
CA ALA A 190 -17.90 -20.54 -9.20
C ALA A 190 -16.75 -19.51 -9.03
N GLY A 191 -16.50 -19.04 -7.78
CA GLY A 191 -15.51 -18.03 -7.43
C GLY A 191 -14.14 -18.20 -8.09
N PRO A 192 -13.46 -19.33 -7.88
CA PRO A 192 -12.12 -19.55 -8.44
C PRO A 192 -12.07 -19.52 -9.98
N LEU A 193 -13.15 -19.90 -10.65
CA LEU A 193 -13.24 -19.85 -12.11
C LEU A 193 -13.36 -18.40 -12.62
N PHE A 194 -14.22 -17.60 -11.98
CA PHE A 194 -14.41 -16.20 -12.35
C PHE A 194 -13.18 -15.34 -12.03
N GLU A 195 -12.46 -15.61 -10.96
CA GLU A 195 -11.19 -14.96 -10.66
C GLU A 195 -10.14 -15.23 -11.75
N ARG A 196 -10.04 -16.48 -12.22
CA ARG A 196 -9.14 -16.86 -13.34
C ARG A 196 -9.55 -16.23 -14.69
N LEU A 197 -10.85 -16.12 -14.96
CA LEU A 197 -11.36 -15.44 -16.16
C LEU A 197 -11.16 -13.93 -16.05
N GLY A 198 -11.32 -13.37 -14.85
CA GLY A 198 -11.06 -11.97 -14.57
C GLY A 198 -9.61 -11.54 -14.86
N ASP A 199 -8.64 -12.48 -14.75
CA ASP A 199 -7.24 -12.23 -15.12
C ASP A 199 -7.05 -11.87 -16.59
N ARG A 200 -7.95 -12.31 -17.45
CA ARG A 200 -7.91 -12.02 -18.89
C ARG A 200 -8.62 -10.72 -19.25
N LEU A 201 -9.36 -10.13 -18.32
CA LEU A 201 -10.05 -8.86 -18.51
C LEU A 201 -9.16 -7.72 -18.00
N PRO A 202 -9.11 -6.56 -18.69
CA PRO A 202 -8.48 -5.37 -18.14
C PRO A 202 -9.07 -5.11 -16.74
N ALA A 203 -8.22 -4.80 -15.76
CA ALA A 203 -8.62 -4.57 -14.35
C ALA A 203 -9.75 -3.54 -14.22
N MET A 204 -9.87 -2.65 -15.19
CA MET A 204 -10.93 -1.64 -15.29
C MET A 204 -12.34 -2.20 -15.52
N LEU A 205 -12.49 -3.44 -16.03
CA LEU A 205 -13.76 -3.87 -16.62
C LEU A 205 -14.63 -4.78 -15.76
N GLY A 206 -14.24 -5.14 -14.53
CA GLY A 206 -15.11 -6.08 -13.84
C GLY A 206 -14.87 -6.40 -12.37
N GLY A 207 -13.76 -6.04 -11.78
CA GLY A 207 -13.49 -6.34 -10.37
C GLY A 207 -14.30 -5.47 -9.41
N GLY A 208 -14.73 -6.04 -8.29
CA GLY A 208 -15.37 -5.30 -7.20
C GLY A 208 -14.41 -4.41 -6.43
N VAL A 209 -13.10 -4.71 -6.48
CA VAL A 209 -12.05 -3.92 -5.86
C VAL A 209 -10.83 -3.81 -6.77
N PHE A 210 -10.07 -2.74 -6.60
CA PHE A 210 -8.74 -2.56 -7.15
C PHE A 210 -7.69 -2.81 -6.07
N LEU A 211 -6.62 -3.52 -6.43
CA LEU A 211 -5.37 -3.57 -5.68
C LEU A 211 -4.34 -2.77 -6.47
N ILE A 212 -3.90 -1.65 -5.92
CA ILE A 212 -2.95 -0.75 -6.58
C ILE A 212 -1.64 -0.81 -5.81
N GLU A 213 -0.63 -1.39 -6.45
CA GLU A 213 0.73 -1.41 -5.90
C GLU A 213 1.43 -0.12 -6.29
N VAL A 214 2.03 0.51 -5.30
CA VAL A 214 2.83 1.72 -5.46
C VAL A 214 4.16 1.59 -4.76
N SER A 215 5.15 2.34 -5.23
CA SER A 215 6.42 2.54 -4.54
C SER A 215 6.56 3.98 -4.08
N LYS A 216 7.31 4.16 -2.98
CA LYS A 216 7.72 5.48 -2.53
C LYS A 216 8.77 6.04 -3.50
N GLN A 217 8.48 7.15 -4.16
CA GLN A 217 9.50 7.88 -4.91
C GLN A 217 10.51 8.47 -3.94
N THR A 218 11.69 7.91 -3.89
CA THR A 218 12.87 8.60 -3.37
C THR A 218 13.47 9.39 -4.52
N HIS A 219 13.33 10.71 -4.49
CA HIS A 219 14.17 11.56 -5.32
C HIS A 219 15.60 11.36 -4.81
N ILE A 220 16.36 10.48 -5.45
CA ILE A 220 17.81 10.59 -5.39
C ILE A 220 18.08 11.94 -6.08
N GLN A 221 18.31 12.99 -5.30
CA GLN A 221 19.03 14.13 -5.83
C GLN A 221 20.33 13.51 -6.36
N ARG A 222 20.37 13.23 -7.67
CA ARG A 222 21.65 13.18 -8.37
C ARG A 222 22.24 14.56 -8.13
N GLY A 223 23.07 14.63 -7.08
CA GLY A 223 23.94 15.78 -6.94
C GLY A 223 24.58 15.94 -8.30
N GLU A 224 24.38 17.07 -8.94
CA GLU A 224 25.26 17.48 -10.01
C GLU A 224 26.66 17.30 -9.46
N MET A 225 27.32 16.22 -9.88
CA MET A 225 28.77 16.17 -9.75
C MET A 225 29.25 17.34 -10.61
N THR A 226 29.40 18.49 -9.96
CA THR A 226 30.16 19.58 -10.52
C THR A 226 31.50 18.91 -10.85
N ARG A 227 31.68 18.55 -12.13
CA ARG A 227 32.98 18.16 -12.62
C ARG A 227 33.88 19.35 -12.29
N LEU A 228 34.64 19.24 -11.20
CA LEU A 228 35.75 20.12 -10.95
C LEU A 228 36.59 20.01 -12.22
N LYS A 229 36.54 21.05 -13.05
CA LYS A 229 37.48 21.17 -14.16
C LYS A 229 38.88 21.04 -13.56
N PRO A 230 39.68 20.06 -14.04
CA PRO A 230 41.08 19.99 -13.57
C PRO A 230 41.70 21.36 -13.75
N PRO A 231 42.51 21.86 -12.79
CA PRO A 231 43.15 23.13 -12.91
C PRO A 231 43.98 23.14 -14.21
N ASN A 232 43.82 24.22 -14.99
CA ASN A 232 44.47 24.36 -16.28
C ASN A 232 45.99 24.34 -16.03
N PRO A 233 46.77 23.37 -16.56
CA PRO A 233 48.18 23.21 -16.22
C PRO A 233 49.04 24.41 -16.64
N ILE A 234 48.54 25.29 -17.51
CA ILE A 234 49.24 26.50 -17.96
C ILE A 234 49.28 27.61 -16.90
N ARG A 235 48.35 27.60 -15.91
CA ARG A 235 48.34 28.62 -14.83
C ARG A 235 49.34 28.35 -13.70
N VAL A 236 49.93 27.18 -13.63
CA VAL A 236 50.91 26.82 -12.58
C VAL A 236 52.31 27.38 -12.91
N LEU A 237 52.56 27.78 -14.16
CA LEU A 237 53.86 28.31 -14.62
C LEU A 237 53.98 29.87 -14.57
N GLU A 238 52.90 30.58 -14.29
CA GLU A 238 52.92 32.06 -14.20
C GLU A 238 53.43 32.60 -12.85
N GLY A 239 53.85 31.74 -11.92
CA GLY A 239 54.34 32.14 -10.60
C GLY A 239 55.87 32.01 -10.39
N LEU A 240 56.64 31.67 -11.41
CA LEU A 240 58.09 31.64 -11.32
C LEU A 240 58.69 33.03 -11.73
N SER A 241 59.02 33.77 -10.69
CA SER A 241 59.77 35.05 -10.90
C SER A 241 61.10 34.76 -11.61
N ASN A 242 61.32 35.44 -12.73
CA ASN A 242 62.64 35.46 -13.38
C ASN A 242 63.69 36.06 -12.42
N PRO A 243 64.86 35.43 -12.23
CA PRO A 243 65.95 36.03 -11.47
C PRO A 243 66.47 37.23 -12.23
N MET A 244 66.49 38.40 -11.56
CA MET A 244 67.15 39.59 -12.08
C MET A 244 68.67 39.35 -12.18
N PRO A 245 69.35 39.74 -13.27
CA PRO A 245 70.83 39.72 -13.34
C PRO A 245 71.41 40.82 -12.43
N GLU A 246 72.39 40.44 -11.63
CA GLU A 246 73.21 41.34 -10.82
C GLU A 246 74.10 42.21 -11.71
N PRO A 247 74.16 43.51 -11.46
CA PRO A 247 75.09 44.38 -12.17
C PRO A 247 76.52 44.18 -11.67
N ALA A 248 77.51 44.20 -12.62
CA ALA A 248 78.89 44.08 -12.38
C ALA A 248 79.49 45.36 -11.75
#